data_9505018113155a039fe6c38a86c711ff
#
_entry.id   9505018113155a039fe6c38a86c711ff
#
_cell.length_a   1.000
_cell.length_b   1.000
_cell.length_c   1.000
_cell.angle_alpha   90.00
_cell.angle_beta   90.00
_cell.angle_gamma   90.00
#
_symmetry.space_group_name_H-M   'P 1'
#
loop_
_entity.id
_entity.type
_entity.pdbx_description
1 polymer ?
#
loop_
_entity_poly.entity_id
_entity_poly.type
_entity_poly.pdbx_seq_one_letter_code
_entity_poly.pdbx_strand_id
1 'polypeptide(L)'
;MIKRVGLLTSGGDCQALNATMRGVVKGLASNLEELEVYGFMNGYKGLIYGDYRLLTSKDLSGILTRGGTILGTSRQPFKLMRTPDEKGLDKVEAMKQNYHKLRLDCLVILGGNGTQKTANLLREEGLNIIHLPKTIDNDIWGTDMTFGFYSAINIATDAIDCIHTTASSHNRVFIVEVMGQKVGWLTLYAGIAGGADVILIPEIPYDIDKVVEAIEKRKKRGSGFTILAVAEGAISKEDAALSKKDLKKKQEEDKKMYPSVAYKVAKEIEERTGVEIRVTVPGHTQRGGSPCPYDRILSTRLGSAAAKLILNDDYGYMVGIVNGKTKKVPLGECAGKLKVVTPDAQEIKEAKRIGISFGD
;
A
#
# COMPACT_ATOMS: atom_id res chain seq x y z
N MET A 1 -30.58 -12.23 18.33
CA MET A 1 -30.58 -12.42 16.85
C MET A 1 -29.12 -12.52 16.40
N ILE A 2 -28.77 -13.59 15.69
CA ILE A 2 -27.39 -13.85 15.27
C ILE A 2 -26.95 -12.80 14.25
N LYS A 3 -25.83 -12.10 14.52
CA LYS A 3 -25.20 -11.18 13.58
C LYS A 3 -24.22 -11.97 12.69
N ARG A 4 -24.39 -11.88 11.37
CA ARG A 4 -23.57 -12.60 10.37
C ARG A 4 -22.69 -11.63 9.59
N VAL A 5 -21.39 -11.73 9.75
CA VAL A 5 -20.42 -10.81 9.15
C VAL A 5 -19.46 -11.56 8.25
N GLY A 6 -19.38 -11.15 6.99
CA GLY A 6 -18.37 -11.60 6.04
C GLY A 6 -17.09 -10.78 6.18
N LEU A 7 -15.93 -11.44 6.09
CA LEU A 7 -14.60 -10.80 6.02
C LEU A 7 -13.87 -11.27 4.78
N LEU A 8 -13.24 -10.38 4.05
CA LEU A 8 -12.29 -10.72 2.99
C LEU A 8 -11.10 -9.76 2.93
N THR A 9 -9.97 -10.30 2.50
CA THR A 9 -8.72 -9.56 2.24
C THR A 9 -8.37 -9.67 0.76
N SER A 10 -8.21 -8.55 0.05
CA SER A 10 -8.00 -8.57 -1.39
C SER A 10 -6.88 -7.64 -1.85
N GLY A 11 -6.22 -8.00 -2.95
CA GLY A 11 -5.08 -7.28 -3.52
C GLY A 11 -3.74 -7.73 -2.92
N GLY A 12 -2.69 -6.91 -3.03
CA GLY A 12 -1.41 -7.19 -2.36
C GLY A 12 -1.57 -7.27 -0.85
N ASP A 13 -0.85 -8.15 -0.19
CA ASP A 13 -0.88 -8.25 1.26
C ASP A 13 -0.04 -7.17 1.96
N CYS A 14 -0.15 -7.12 3.27
CA CYS A 14 0.71 -6.36 4.17
C CYS A 14 0.74 -7.02 5.56
N GLN A 15 1.62 -6.54 6.41
CA GLN A 15 1.85 -7.12 7.73
C GLN A 15 0.62 -7.05 8.66
N ALA A 16 -0.25 -6.06 8.49
CA ALA A 16 -1.27 -5.70 9.48
C ALA A 16 -2.70 -6.22 9.19
N LEU A 17 -2.90 -7.03 8.13
CA LEU A 17 -4.22 -7.56 7.76
C LEU A 17 -4.86 -8.39 8.87
N ASN A 18 -4.13 -9.33 9.45
CA ASN A 18 -4.61 -10.18 10.54
C ASN A 18 -4.96 -9.36 11.79
N ALA A 19 -4.14 -8.37 12.14
CA ALA A 19 -4.38 -7.47 13.26
C ALA A 19 -5.69 -6.70 13.09
N THR A 20 -5.98 -6.26 11.86
CA THR A 20 -7.21 -5.51 11.54
C THR A 20 -8.45 -6.40 11.62
N MET A 21 -8.41 -7.61 11.03
CA MET A 21 -9.50 -8.59 11.13
C MET A 21 -9.79 -8.93 12.59
N ARG A 22 -8.74 -9.16 13.38
CA ARG A 22 -8.86 -9.40 14.83
C ARG A 22 -9.57 -8.23 15.54
N GLY A 23 -9.23 -7.00 15.19
CA GLY A 23 -9.85 -5.78 15.74
C GLY A 23 -11.35 -5.72 15.48
N VAL A 24 -11.78 -6.03 14.25
CA VAL A 24 -13.20 -6.10 13.88
C VAL A 24 -13.93 -7.15 14.71
N VAL A 25 -13.43 -8.39 14.69
CA VAL A 25 -14.16 -9.50 15.29
C VAL A 25 -14.18 -9.41 16.82
N LYS A 26 -13.08 -8.98 17.44
CA LYS A 26 -13.08 -8.76 18.89
C LYS A 26 -14.01 -7.63 19.31
N GLY A 27 -14.07 -6.54 18.51
CA GLY A 27 -15.02 -5.46 18.75
C GLY A 27 -16.47 -5.91 18.69
N LEU A 28 -16.81 -6.79 17.75
CA LEU A 28 -18.15 -7.38 17.64
C LEU A 28 -18.44 -8.38 18.78
N ALA A 29 -17.54 -9.34 18.99
CA ALA A 29 -17.73 -10.40 19.99
C ALA A 29 -17.83 -9.88 21.44
N SER A 30 -17.26 -8.71 21.73
CA SER A 30 -17.39 -8.08 23.05
C SER A 30 -18.74 -7.40 23.28
N ASN A 31 -19.59 -7.26 22.25
CA ASN A 31 -20.86 -6.55 22.30
C ASN A 31 -22.06 -7.36 21.80
N LEU A 32 -21.84 -8.58 21.30
CA LEU A 32 -22.88 -9.45 20.76
C LEU A 32 -22.82 -10.82 21.44
N GLU A 33 -23.97 -11.36 21.83
CA GLU A 33 -24.10 -12.71 22.37
C GLU A 33 -23.95 -13.77 21.30
N GLU A 34 -24.48 -13.50 20.10
CA GLU A 34 -24.46 -14.42 18.96
C GLU A 34 -23.82 -13.75 17.74
N LEU A 35 -22.68 -14.25 17.31
CA LEU A 35 -21.90 -13.76 16.17
C LEU A 35 -21.39 -14.92 15.32
N GLU A 36 -21.69 -14.88 14.04
CA GLU A 36 -21.08 -15.75 13.03
C GLU A 36 -20.19 -14.93 12.09
N VAL A 37 -18.94 -15.33 11.92
CA VAL A 37 -17.97 -14.64 11.07
C VAL A 37 -17.53 -15.56 9.93
N TYR A 38 -17.82 -15.16 8.71
CA TYR A 38 -17.50 -15.89 7.49
C TYR A 38 -16.25 -15.28 6.84
N GLY A 39 -15.12 -15.98 6.90
CA GLY A 39 -13.88 -15.57 6.23
C GLY A 39 -13.82 -16.10 4.81
N PHE A 40 -13.95 -15.25 3.80
CA PHE A 40 -13.83 -15.63 2.39
C PHE A 40 -12.37 -15.84 2.00
N MET A 41 -12.09 -17.04 1.44
CA MET A 41 -10.73 -17.42 1.06
C MET A 41 -10.30 -16.71 -0.22
N ASN A 42 -9.05 -16.25 -0.25
CA ASN A 42 -8.47 -15.62 -1.43
C ASN A 42 -9.24 -14.36 -1.93
N GLY A 43 -9.83 -13.59 -1.00
CA GLY A 43 -10.48 -12.33 -1.29
C GLY A 43 -11.78 -12.45 -2.10
N TYR A 44 -11.96 -11.58 -3.09
CA TYR A 44 -13.16 -11.62 -3.95
C TYR A 44 -13.34 -12.95 -4.69
N LYS A 45 -12.25 -13.69 -4.94
CA LYS A 45 -12.35 -15.03 -5.54
C LYS A 45 -13.21 -15.94 -4.66
N GLY A 46 -12.97 -15.94 -3.36
CA GLY A 46 -13.79 -16.72 -2.41
C GLY A 46 -15.24 -16.28 -2.38
N LEU A 47 -15.50 -14.98 -2.42
CA LEU A 47 -16.89 -14.47 -2.46
C LEU A 47 -17.61 -14.83 -3.77
N ILE A 48 -16.91 -14.80 -4.92
CA ILE A 48 -17.46 -15.18 -6.23
C ILE A 48 -17.85 -16.67 -6.27
N TYR A 49 -16.96 -17.54 -5.81
CA TYR A 49 -17.14 -19.00 -5.93
C TYR A 49 -17.69 -19.69 -4.68
N GLY A 50 -18.02 -18.92 -3.63
CA GLY A 50 -18.56 -19.47 -2.38
C GLY A 50 -17.55 -20.24 -1.54
N ASP A 51 -16.25 -19.89 -1.65
CA ASP A 51 -15.16 -20.48 -0.85
C ASP A 51 -14.94 -19.66 0.41
N TYR A 52 -15.41 -20.19 1.55
CA TYR A 52 -15.33 -19.54 2.84
C TYR A 52 -15.16 -20.55 3.99
N ARG A 53 -14.76 -20.06 5.14
CA ARG A 53 -14.78 -20.80 6.39
C ARG A 53 -15.38 -19.97 7.52
N LEU A 54 -16.02 -20.61 8.49
CA LEU A 54 -16.40 -19.97 9.74
C LEU A 54 -15.14 -19.70 10.57
N LEU A 55 -15.00 -18.47 11.04
CA LEU A 55 -13.91 -18.06 11.91
C LEU A 55 -14.36 -18.16 13.36
N THR A 56 -13.59 -18.88 14.15
CA THR A 56 -13.79 -19.04 15.59
C THR A 56 -12.85 -18.11 16.36
N SER A 57 -13.10 -17.96 17.67
CA SER A 57 -12.17 -17.23 18.56
C SER A 57 -10.77 -17.85 18.56
N LYS A 58 -10.64 -19.16 18.31
CA LYS A 58 -9.34 -19.85 18.18
C LYS A 58 -8.56 -19.39 16.96
N ASP A 59 -9.23 -19.18 15.81
CA ASP A 59 -8.59 -18.69 14.58
C ASP A 59 -8.03 -17.26 14.73
N LEU A 60 -8.63 -16.49 15.63
CA LEU A 60 -8.29 -15.08 15.88
C LEU A 60 -7.33 -14.89 17.06
N SER A 61 -7.03 -15.98 17.76
CA SER A 61 -6.04 -15.96 18.84
C SER A 61 -4.62 -15.93 18.27
N GLY A 62 -3.76 -15.07 18.84
CA GLY A 62 -2.35 -14.98 18.43
C GLY A 62 -2.07 -14.29 17.09
N ILE A 63 -3.09 -13.88 16.30
CA ILE A 63 -2.87 -13.30 14.97
C ILE A 63 -2.51 -11.81 14.98
N LEU A 64 -2.51 -11.13 16.12
CA LEU A 64 -2.15 -9.70 16.22
C LEU A 64 -0.75 -9.41 15.68
N THR A 65 0.19 -10.31 15.92
CA THR A 65 1.59 -10.19 15.52
C THR A 65 1.94 -10.97 14.26
N ARG A 66 0.98 -11.71 13.72
CA ARG A 66 1.18 -12.54 12.52
C ARG A 66 0.97 -11.71 11.25
N GLY A 67 2.02 -11.57 10.44
CA GLY A 67 1.94 -10.92 9.14
C GLY A 67 1.17 -11.71 8.09
N GLY A 68 0.97 -11.08 6.93
CA GLY A 68 0.16 -11.64 5.86
C GLY A 68 -1.33 -11.73 6.22
N THR A 69 -2.04 -12.70 5.67
CA THR A 69 -3.47 -12.91 5.91
C THR A 69 -3.81 -14.40 6.10
N ILE A 70 -4.56 -14.72 7.14
CA ILE A 70 -5.06 -16.08 7.40
C ILE A 70 -6.13 -16.53 6.39
N LEU A 71 -6.70 -15.58 5.62
CA LEU A 71 -7.73 -15.85 4.60
C LEU A 71 -7.13 -16.00 3.20
N GLY A 72 -5.83 -15.72 3.02
CA GLY A 72 -5.24 -15.61 1.71
C GLY A 72 -5.76 -14.37 0.96
N THR A 73 -5.17 -14.09 -0.18
CA THR A 73 -5.54 -12.95 -1.02
C THR A 73 -5.36 -13.27 -2.50
N SER A 74 -6.12 -12.60 -3.36
CA SER A 74 -5.92 -12.64 -4.81
C SER A 74 -6.18 -11.28 -5.43
N ARG A 75 -5.61 -11.07 -6.62
CA ARG A 75 -5.89 -9.88 -7.42
C ARG A 75 -7.03 -10.16 -8.37
N GLN A 76 -8.14 -9.45 -8.19
CA GLN A 76 -9.27 -9.42 -9.12
C GLN A 76 -9.38 -8.00 -9.68
N PRO A 77 -8.98 -7.76 -10.95
CA PRO A 77 -8.99 -6.42 -11.52
C PRO A 77 -10.42 -5.85 -11.58
N PHE A 78 -10.61 -4.66 -11.01
CA PHE A 78 -11.93 -3.98 -11.00
C PHE A 78 -12.55 -3.89 -12.40
N LYS A 79 -11.75 -3.60 -13.43
CA LYS A 79 -12.22 -3.50 -14.82
C LYS A 79 -12.88 -4.78 -15.34
N LEU A 80 -12.52 -5.94 -14.78
CA LEU A 80 -13.04 -7.25 -15.18
C LEU A 80 -14.15 -7.77 -14.28
N MET A 81 -14.61 -6.98 -13.28
CA MET A 81 -15.65 -7.45 -12.36
C MET A 81 -17.01 -7.64 -13.04
N ARG A 82 -17.35 -6.76 -13.98
CA ARG A 82 -18.60 -6.88 -14.79
C ARG A 82 -18.44 -7.72 -16.06
N THR A 83 -17.24 -8.27 -16.28
CA THR A 83 -17.01 -9.21 -17.39
C THR A 83 -17.20 -10.62 -16.86
N PRO A 84 -18.06 -11.45 -17.47
CA PRO A 84 -18.21 -12.85 -17.09
C PRO A 84 -16.85 -13.58 -17.10
N ASP A 85 -16.74 -14.63 -16.30
CA ASP A 85 -15.57 -15.50 -16.35
C ASP A 85 -15.58 -16.41 -17.59
N GLU A 86 -14.57 -17.26 -17.72
CA GLU A 86 -14.41 -18.20 -18.86
C GLU A 86 -15.59 -19.19 -18.99
N LYS A 87 -16.36 -19.38 -17.91
CA LYS A 87 -17.54 -20.25 -17.88
C LYS A 87 -18.86 -19.48 -18.03
N GLY A 88 -18.79 -18.17 -18.31
CA GLY A 88 -19.96 -17.31 -18.45
C GLY A 88 -20.58 -16.84 -17.13
N LEU A 89 -19.90 -17.03 -15.98
CA LEU A 89 -20.41 -16.63 -14.67
C LEU A 89 -20.35 -15.10 -14.53
N ASP A 90 -21.49 -14.46 -14.23
CA ASP A 90 -21.53 -13.07 -13.77
C ASP A 90 -20.98 -13.01 -12.34
N LYS A 91 -19.80 -12.40 -12.20
CA LYS A 91 -19.08 -12.34 -10.92
C LYS A 91 -19.81 -11.48 -9.88
N VAL A 92 -20.45 -10.39 -10.33
CA VAL A 92 -21.15 -9.47 -9.42
C VAL A 92 -22.40 -10.17 -8.88
N GLU A 93 -23.16 -10.79 -9.75
CA GLU A 93 -24.35 -11.53 -9.36
C GLU A 93 -23.99 -12.73 -8.45
N ALA A 94 -22.92 -13.46 -8.77
CA ALA A 94 -22.43 -14.55 -7.93
C ALA A 94 -22.05 -14.08 -6.49
N MET A 95 -21.39 -12.92 -6.39
CA MET A 95 -21.07 -12.34 -5.07
C MET A 95 -22.33 -11.98 -4.29
N LYS A 96 -23.34 -11.39 -4.94
CA LYS A 96 -24.64 -11.08 -4.31
C LYS A 96 -25.37 -12.34 -3.86
N GLN A 97 -25.41 -13.37 -4.70
CA GLN A 97 -26.03 -14.66 -4.35
C GLN A 97 -25.38 -15.30 -3.12
N ASN A 98 -24.06 -15.33 -3.07
CA ASN A 98 -23.33 -15.88 -1.90
C ASN A 98 -23.57 -15.03 -0.63
N TYR A 99 -23.62 -13.69 -0.76
CA TYR A 99 -23.96 -12.81 0.35
C TYR A 99 -25.35 -13.12 0.91
N HIS A 100 -26.38 -13.23 0.07
CA HIS A 100 -27.75 -13.51 0.47
C HIS A 100 -27.94 -14.95 0.96
N LYS A 101 -27.31 -15.93 0.29
CA LYS A 101 -27.35 -17.34 0.71
C LYS A 101 -26.85 -17.55 2.14
N LEU A 102 -25.79 -16.83 2.52
CA LEU A 102 -25.24 -16.87 3.87
C LEU A 102 -25.99 -15.95 4.85
N ARG A 103 -26.99 -15.20 4.38
CA ARG A 103 -27.74 -14.20 5.15
C ARG A 103 -26.80 -13.24 5.89
N LEU A 104 -25.77 -12.75 5.19
CA LEU A 104 -24.84 -11.78 5.77
C LEU A 104 -25.55 -10.47 6.07
N ASP A 105 -25.33 -9.92 7.26
CA ASP A 105 -25.77 -8.58 7.61
C ASP A 105 -24.82 -7.52 7.03
N CYS A 106 -23.52 -7.86 6.93
CA CYS A 106 -22.50 -6.96 6.43
C CYS A 106 -21.31 -7.75 5.84
N LEU A 107 -20.64 -7.13 4.88
CA LEU A 107 -19.34 -7.58 4.37
C LEU A 107 -18.27 -6.53 4.67
N VAL A 108 -17.23 -6.91 5.43
CA VAL A 108 -16.06 -6.09 5.72
C VAL A 108 -14.96 -6.45 4.75
N ILE A 109 -14.48 -5.48 4.00
CA ILE A 109 -13.53 -5.64 2.92
C ILE A 109 -12.24 -4.90 3.26
N LEU A 110 -11.14 -5.65 3.39
CA LEU A 110 -9.81 -5.12 3.65
C LEU A 110 -9.01 -5.09 2.34
N GLY A 111 -8.66 -3.89 1.85
CA GLY A 111 -7.93 -3.83 0.59
C GLY A 111 -7.51 -2.43 0.15
N GLY A 112 -6.74 -2.39 -0.94
CA GLY A 112 -6.25 -1.16 -1.58
C GLY A 112 -7.26 -0.53 -2.55
N ASN A 113 -6.81 0.44 -3.34
CA ASN A 113 -7.64 1.21 -4.28
C ASN A 113 -8.52 0.36 -5.22
N GLY A 114 -7.94 -0.69 -5.82
CA GLY A 114 -8.69 -1.58 -6.71
C GLY A 114 -9.81 -2.32 -5.97
N THR A 115 -9.51 -2.80 -4.77
CA THR A 115 -10.46 -3.48 -3.87
C THR A 115 -11.56 -2.53 -3.40
N GLN A 116 -11.22 -1.28 -3.08
CA GLN A 116 -12.17 -0.25 -2.68
C GLN A 116 -13.19 0.07 -3.79
N LYS A 117 -12.75 0.10 -5.07
CA LYS A 117 -13.66 0.28 -6.21
C LYS A 117 -14.69 -0.84 -6.30
N THR A 118 -14.25 -2.08 -6.09
CA THR A 118 -15.18 -3.23 -6.08
C THR A 118 -16.08 -3.20 -4.83
N ALA A 119 -15.58 -2.75 -3.69
CA ALA A 119 -16.39 -2.56 -2.48
C ALA A 119 -17.51 -1.53 -2.72
N ASN A 120 -17.19 -0.41 -3.38
CA ASN A 120 -18.19 0.59 -3.75
C ASN A 120 -19.21 0.04 -4.78
N LEU A 121 -18.74 -0.73 -5.77
CA LEU A 121 -19.62 -1.41 -6.72
C LEU A 121 -20.64 -2.30 -6.00
N LEU A 122 -20.21 -3.13 -5.05
CA LEU A 122 -21.12 -4.00 -4.28
C LEU A 122 -22.09 -3.19 -3.40
N ARG A 123 -21.65 -2.04 -2.85
CA ARG A 123 -22.52 -1.10 -2.15
C ARG A 123 -23.61 -0.55 -3.10
N GLU A 124 -23.26 -0.18 -4.32
CA GLU A 124 -24.22 0.29 -5.34
C GLU A 124 -25.20 -0.80 -5.76
N GLU A 125 -24.78 -2.06 -5.70
CA GLU A 125 -25.64 -3.24 -5.91
C GLU A 125 -26.51 -3.58 -4.68
N GLY A 126 -26.52 -2.74 -3.64
CA GLY A 126 -27.39 -2.85 -2.48
C GLY A 126 -26.84 -3.69 -1.31
N LEU A 127 -25.57 -4.08 -1.32
CA LEU A 127 -24.99 -4.81 -0.21
C LEU A 127 -24.49 -3.88 0.89
N ASN A 128 -24.60 -4.32 2.14
CA ASN A 128 -24.05 -3.63 3.31
C ASN A 128 -22.55 -3.83 3.38
N ILE A 129 -21.78 -2.79 3.07
CA ILE A 129 -20.33 -2.84 2.92
C ILE A 129 -19.66 -1.92 3.93
N ILE A 130 -18.58 -2.40 4.56
CA ILE A 130 -17.59 -1.60 5.25
C ILE A 130 -16.21 -1.89 4.64
N HIS A 131 -15.46 -0.84 4.34
CA HIS A 131 -14.12 -0.94 3.80
C HIS A 131 -13.06 -0.50 4.82
N LEU A 132 -11.94 -1.22 4.87
CA LEU A 132 -10.77 -0.89 5.69
C LEU A 132 -9.56 -0.68 4.79
N PRO A 133 -8.88 0.49 4.87
CA PRO A 133 -7.87 0.92 3.93
C PRO A 133 -6.54 0.20 4.15
N LYS A 134 -6.26 -0.84 3.37
CA LYS A 134 -5.07 -1.67 3.39
C LYS A 134 -4.17 -1.32 2.22
N THR A 135 -3.02 -0.79 2.47
CA THR A 135 -1.91 -0.71 1.51
C THR A 135 -0.62 -0.28 2.22
N ILE A 136 0.52 -0.70 1.69
CA ILE A 136 1.83 -0.19 2.11
C ILE A 136 2.16 1.15 1.43
N ASP A 137 1.42 1.55 0.39
CA ASP A 137 1.70 2.72 -0.44
C ASP A 137 1.09 4.01 0.13
N ASN A 138 0.20 3.92 1.12
CA ASN A 138 -0.56 5.04 1.71
C ASN A 138 -1.31 5.90 0.67
N ASP A 139 -1.80 5.26 -0.40
CA ASP A 139 -2.35 5.88 -1.58
C ASP A 139 -3.90 6.01 -1.61
N ILE A 140 -4.58 5.67 -0.50
CA ILE A 140 -6.04 5.72 -0.41
C ILE A 140 -6.50 7.09 0.06
N TRP A 141 -7.31 7.75 -0.76
CA TRP A 141 -7.89 9.05 -0.43
C TRP A 141 -8.93 8.93 0.69
N GLY A 142 -9.00 9.96 1.56
CA GLY A 142 -9.95 10.01 2.67
C GLY A 142 -9.42 9.41 3.97
N THR A 143 -8.16 9.04 4.02
CA THR A 143 -7.48 8.65 5.26
C THR A 143 -6.06 9.22 5.31
N ASP A 144 -5.62 9.66 6.48
CA ASP A 144 -4.24 10.11 6.70
C ASP A 144 -3.27 8.93 6.56
N MET A 145 -3.66 7.75 7.09
CA MET A 145 -2.83 6.56 7.15
C MET A 145 -3.59 5.31 6.75
N THR A 146 -2.90 4.43 6.04
CA THR A 146 -3.34 3.07 5.73
C THR A 146 -2.57 2.08 6.59
N PHE A 147 -3.21 1.00 7.05
CA PHE A 147 -2.50 -0.02 7.80
C PHE A 147 -1.62 -0.89 6.89
N GLY A 148 -0.41 -1.17 7.36
CA GLY A 148 0.69 -1.78 6.61
C GLY A 148 1.76 -0.78 6.16
N PHE A 149 1.45 0.51 6.11
CA PHE A 149 2.37 1.55 5.66
C PHE A 149 3.58 1.72 6.59
N TYR A 150 3.36 1.88 7.90
CA TYR A 150 4.46 2.04 8.84
C TYR A 150 5.33 0.80 9.00
N SER A 151 4.75 -0.38 8.89
CA SER A 151 5.53 -1.63 8.88
C SER A 151 6.44 -1.72 7.65
N ALA A 152 5.94 -1.27 6.49
CA ALA A 152 6.74 -1.22 5.28
C ALA A 152 7.82 -0.14 5.34
N ILE A 153 7.54 1.04 5.94
CA ILE A 153 8.55 2.08 6.21
C ILE A 153 9.69 1.49 7.04
N ASN A 154 9.39 0.78 8.15
CA ASN A 154 10.43 0.20 9.00
C ASN A 154 11.36 -0.70 8.18
N ILE A 155 10.82 -1.63 7.38
CA ILE A 155 11.63 -2.55 6.58
C ILE A 155 12.44 -1.81 5.51
N ALA A 156 11.86 -0.81 4.86
CA ALA A 156 12.57 -0.01 3.86
C ALA A 156 13.69 0.83 4.52
N THR A 157 13.43 1.39 5.70
CA THR A 157 14.43 2.13 6.50
C THR A 157 15.55 1.22 6.96
N ASP A 158 15.23 0.02 7.51
CA ASP A 158 16.24 -0.96 7.92
C ASP A 158 17.18 -1.34 6.75
N ALA A 159 16.62 -1.46 5.52
CA ALA A 159 17.42 -1.71 4.33
C ALA A 159 18.36 -0.53 4.01
N ILE A 160 17.90 0.72 4.14
CA ILE A 160 18.73 1.93 3.95
C ILE A 160 19.80 2.01 5.04
N ASP A 161 19.48 1.74 6.29
CA ASP A 161 20.41 1.74 7.42
C ASP A 161 21.54 0.71 7.24
N CYS A 162 21.19 -0.50 6.77
CA CYS A 162 22.19 -1.51 6.42
C CYS A 162 23.13 -1.03 5.31
N ILE A 163 22.61 -0.29 4.32
CA ILE A 163 23.41 0.28 3.24
C ILE A 163 24.30 1.43 3.74
N HIS A 164 23.85 2.23 4.69
CA HIS A 164 24.62 3.34 5.26
C HIS A 164 26.01 2.91 5.74
N THR A 165 26.06 1.82 6.50
CA THR A 165 27.32 1.33 7.08
C THR A 165 28.33 0.86 6.04
N THR A 166 27.85 0.16 5.00
CA THR A 166 28.72 -0.28 3.90
C THR A 166 29.09 0.86 2.96
N ALA A 167 28.17 1.80 2.71
CA ALA A 167 28.41 2.97 1.87
C ALA A 167 29.55 3.83 2.43
N SER A 168 29.53 4.10 3.76
CA SER A 168 30.58 4.87 4.43
C SER A 168 31.94 4.17 4.39
N SER A 169 31.96 2.83 4.44
CA SER A 169 33.22 2.06 4.40
C SER A 169 33.89 2.06 3.03
N HIS A 170 33.11 2.21 1.96
CA HIS A 170 33.61 2.09 0.58
C HIS A 170 33.63 3.38 -0.22
N ASN A 171 33.15 4.50 0.34
CA ASN A 171 33.06 5.80 -0.35
C ASN A 171 32.35 5.70 -1.72
N ARG A 172 31.19 5.04 -1.76
CA ARG A 172 30.44 4.76 -2.98
C ARG A 172 29.07 5.40 -2.99
N VAL A 173 28.47 5.46 -4.17
CA VAL A 173 27.06 5.81 -4.36
C VAL A 173 26.22 4.56 -4.33
N PHE A 174 25.15 4.57 -3.54
CA PHE A 174 24.18 3.48 -3.44
C PHE A 174 22.78 3.96 -3.76
N ILE A 175 22.04 3.12 -4.45
CA ILE A 175 20.61 3.33 -4.71
C ILE A 175 19.83 2.21 -4.01
N VAL A 176 18.83 2.59 -3.22
CA VAL A 176 17.86 1.66 -2.64
C VAL A 176 16.52 1.90 -3.30
N GLU A 177 16.01 0.88 -4.03
CA GLU A 177 14.69 0.95 -4.65
C GLU A 177 13.60 0.61 -3.66
N VAL A 178 12.63 1.49 -3.51
CA VAL A 178 11.52 1.36 -2.57
C VAL A 178 10.23 1.17 -3.34
N MET A 179 9.33 0.31 -2.85
CA MET A 179 8.00 0.09 -3.43
C MET A 179 7.15 1.37 -3.38
N GLY A 180 6.05 1.39 -4.13
CA GLY A 180 5.16 2.54 -4.26
C GLY A 180 4.97 2.92 -5.72
N GLN A 181 4.26 2.06 -6.48
CA GLN A 181 4.21 2.13 -7.95
C GLN A 181 3.69 3.46 -8.50
N LYS A 182 2.69 4.07 -7.84
CA LYS A 182 2.01 5.27 -8.35
C LYS A 182 2.22 6.49 -7.47
N VAL A 183 2.68 6.30 -6.26
CA VAL A 183 2.83 7.35 -5.27
C VAL A 183 4.12 7.17 -4.49
N GLY A 184 4.74 8.25 -4.09
CA GLY A 184 6.05 8.28 -3.46
C GLY A 184 6.04 8.26 -1.93
N TRP A 185 4.89 8.09 -1.26
CA TRP A 185 4.82 8.17 0.21
C TRP A 185 5.80 7.25 0.92
N LEU A 186 5.87 5.97 0.49
CA LEU A 186 6.75 5.00 1.14
C LEU A 186 8.23 5.38 0.97
N THR A 187 8.61 5.77 -0.24
CA THR A 187 9.98 6.20 -0.55
C THR A 187 10.35 7.50 0.18
N LEU A 188 9.43 8.46 0.23
CA LEU A 188 9.62 9.72 0.94
C LEU A 188 9.90 9.50 2.42
N TYR A 189 9.03 8.72 3.08
CA TYR A 189 9.18 8.48 4.52
C TYR A 189 10.39 7.61 4.85
N ALA A 190 10.61 6.53 4.10
CA ALA A 190 11.78 5.67 4.31
C ALA A 190 13.10 6.40 3.98
N GLY A 191 13.11 7.23 2.93
CA GLY A 191 14.28 8.01 2.55
C GLY A 191 14.64 9.07 3.60
N ILE A 192 13.64 9.79 4.14
CA ILE A 192 13.86 10.75 5.23
C ILE A 192 14.35 10.02 6.48
N ALA A 193 13.66 8.95 6.88
CA ALA A 193 13.98 8.18 8.09
C ALA A 193 15.37 7.51 8.02
N GLY A 194 15.73 6.97 6.85
CA GLY A 194 17.05 6.34 6.62
C GLY A 194 18.16 7.32 6.22
N GLY A 195 17.88 8.63 6.21
CA GLY A 195 18.91 9.63 5.91
C GLY A 195 19.42 9.62 4.47
N ALA A 196 18.56 9.30 3.50
CA ALA A 196 18.93 9.39 2.09
C ALA A 196 19.24 10.84 1.69
N ASP A 197 20.23 11.00 0.82
CA ASP A 197 20.68 12.31 0.33
C ASP A 197 19.88 12.80 -0.86
N VAL A 198 19.34 11.85 -1.63
CA VAL A 198 18.46 12.07 -2.77
C VAL A 198 17.25 11.15 -2.64
N ILE A 199 16.06 11.71 -2.86
CA ILE A 199 14.79 10.96 -2.86
C ILE A 199 14.08 11.21 -4.18
N LEU A 200 13.90 10.16 -4.99
CA LEU A 200 13.19 10.26 -6.28
C LEU A 200 11.82 9.59 -6.17
N ILE A 201 10.76 10.36 -6.42
CA ILE A 201 9.36 9.92 -6.32
C ILE A 201 8.59 10.21 -7.62
N PRO A 202 7.51 9.47 -7.91
CA PRO A 202 6.76 9.64 -9.16
C PRO A 202 6.17 11.04 -9.35
N GLU A 203 5.82 11.71 -8.26
CA GLU A 203 5.14 13.01 -8.27
C GLU A 203 6.08 14.18 -8.56
N ILE A 204 7.39 13.98 -8.44
CA ILE A 204 8.44 14.97 -8.79
C ILE A 204 9.32 14.31 -9.84
N PRO A 205 9.04 14.54 -11.15
CA PRO A 205 9.88 14.02 -12.22
C PRO A 205 11.32 14.53 -12.08
N TYR A 206 12.27 13.60 -12.03
CA TYR A 206 13.67 13.94 -11.81
C TYR A 206 14.37 14.39 -13.10
N ASP A 207 15.31 15.31 -12.94
CA ASP A 207 16.34 15.66 -13.88
C ASP A 207 17.65 14.98 -13.46
N ILE A 208 18.18 14.11 -14.30
CA ILE A 208 19.36 13.34 -13.93
C ILE A 208 20.59 14.22 -13.70
N ASP A 209 20.69 15.36 -14.39
CA ASP A 209 21.81 16.28 -14.19
C ASP A 209 21.73 16.96 -12.82
N LYS A 210 20.53 17.21 -12.29
CA LYS A 210 20.32 17.68 -10.91
C LYS A 210 20.66 16.62 -9.87
N VAL A 211 20.38 15.35 -10.16
CA VAL A 211 20.80 14.24 -9.30
C VAL A 211 22.32 14.15 -9.23
N VAL A 212 23.00 14.24 -10.39
CA VAL A 212 24.48 14.28 -10.48
C VAL A 212 25.05 15.48 -9.74
N GLU A 213 24.47 16.68 -9.92
CA GLU A 213 24.85 17.89 -9.18
C GLU A 213 24.79 17.70 -7.66
N ALA A 214 23.74 17.05 -7.16
CA ALA A 214 23.60 16.76 -5.74
C ALA A 214 24.69 15.80 -5.22
N ILE A 215 25.03 14.76 -5.98
CA ILE A 215 26.10 13.82 -5.67
C ILE A 215 27.47 14.54 -5.61
N GLU A 216 27.78 15.33 -6.65
CA GLU A 216 29.04 16.09 -6.72
C GLU A 216 29.16 17.13 -5.62
N LYS A 217 28.08 17.83 -5.30
CA LYS A 217 28.05 18.81 -4.21
C LYS A 217 28.40 18.18 -2.86
N ARG A 218 27.90 16.97 -2.60
CA ARG A 218 28.25 16.21 -1.41
C ARG A 218 29.74 15.83 -1.39
N LYS A 219 30.24 15.32 -2.51
CA LYS A 219 31.65 14.97 -2.68
C LYS A 219 32.55 16.18 -2.42
N LYS A 220 32.23 17.35 -2.96
CA LYS A 220 32.96 18.61 -2.75
C LYS A 220 32.94 19.06 -1.27
N ARG A 221 31.90 18.69 -0.51
CA ARG A 221 31.81 18.97 0.95
C ARG A 221 32.52 17.95 1.82
N GLY A 222 33.24 17.00 1.24
CA GLY A 222 34.01 15.97 1.95
C GLY A 222 33.21 14.72 2.32
N SER A 223 31.96 14.57 1.85
CA SER A 223 31.21 13.31 2.04
C SER A 223 31.75 12.24 1.10
N GLY A 224 32.19 11.11 1.68
CA GLY A 224 32.75 10.00 0.88
C GLY A 224 31.71 9.16 0.16
N PHE A 225 30.44 9.21 0.58
CA PHE A 225 29.36 8.38 0.01
C PHE A 225 28.06 9.17 -0.20
N THR A 226 27.16 8.61 -0.99
CA THR A 226 25.81 9.17 -1.23
C THR A 226 24.80 8.04 -1.30
N ILE A 227 23.64 8.21 -0.67
CA ILE A 227 22.53 7.27 -0.71
C ILE A 227 21.33 7.90 -1.40
N LEU A 228 20.81 7.21 -2.40
CA LEU A 228 19.59 7.57 -3.10
C LEU A 228 18.47 6.59 -2.71
N ALA A 229 17.32 7.09 -2.28
CA ALA A 229 16.08 6.34 -2.19
C ALA A 229 15.24 6.60 -3.45
N VAL A 230 14.97 5.57 -4.23
CA VAL A 230 14.29 5.69 -5.53
C VAL A 230 13.01 4.88 -5.50
N ALA A 231 11.86 5.53 -5.73
CA ALA A 231 10.59 4.81 -5.86
C ALA A 231 10.59 3.96 -7.14
N GLU A 232 10.00 2.75 -7.08
CA GLU A 232 9.85 1.87 -8.25
C GLU A 232 9.06 2.53 -9.41
N GLY A 233 8.33 3.60 -9.11
CA GLY A 233 7.56 4.39 -10.08
C GLY A 233 8.19 5.74 -10.41
N ALA A 234 9.41 6.03 -9.96
CA ALA A 234 10.09 7.30 -10.30
C ALA A 234 10.22 7.47 -11.80
N ILE A 235 10.10 8.71 -12.28
CA ILE A 235 10.08 9.04 -13.70
C ILE A 235 10.96 10.25 -13.96
N SER A 236 11.69 10.25 -15.08
CA SER A 236 12.48 11.42 -15.51
C SER A 236 11.59 12.53 -16.08
N LYS A 237 12.10 13.76 -16.14
CA LYS A 237 11.40 14.89 -16.80
C LYS A 237 11.11 14.61 -18.26
N GLU A 238 12.06 13.98 -18.96
CA GLU A 238 11.91 13.61 -20.37
C GLU A 238 10.78 12.61 -20.56
N ASP A 239 10.73 11.58 -19.71
CA ASP A 239 9.69 10.55 -19.77
C ASP A 239 8.32 11.11 -19.36
N ALA A 240 8.27 12.01 -18.38
CA ALA A 240 7.05 12.69 -17.95
C ALA A 240 6.45 13.62 -19.02
N ALA A 241 7.26 14.13 -19.94
CA ALA A 241 6.82 14.95 -21.05
C ALA A 241 6.19 14.14 -22.21
N LEU A 242 6.33 12.82 -22.22
CA LEU A 242 5.79 11.96 -23.26
C LEU A 242 4.26 11.82 -23.17
N SER A 243 3.62 11.53 -24.30
CA SER A 243 2.22 11.11 -24.29
C SER A 243 2.03 9.81 -23.50
N LYS A 244 0.83 9.58 -22.93
CA LYS A 244 0.55 8.33 -22.19
C LYS A 244 0.83 7.07 -23.00
N LYS A 245 0.67 7.11 -24.32
CA LYS A 245 0.92 6.00 -25.24
C LYS A 245 2.43 5.75 -25.38
N ASP A 246 3.20 6.81 -25.63
CA ASP A 246 4.63 6.73 -25.84
C ASP A 246 5.35 6.38 -24.55
N LEU A 247 4.92 6.96 -23.43
CA LEU A 247 5.42 6.61 -22.10
C LEU A 247 5.24 5.11 -21.80
N LYS A 248 4.05 4.57 -22.09
CA LYS A 248 3.81 3.13 -21.89
C LYS A 248 4.72 2.27 -22.75
N LYS A 249 4.91 2.65 -24.04
CA LYS A 249 5.83 1.96 -24.95
C LYS A 249 7.26 1.99 -24.41
N LYS A 250 7.73 3.18 -24.00
CA LYS A 250 9.07 3.36 -23.43
C LYS A 250 9.26 2.54 -22.15
N GLN A 251 8.27 2.53 -21.27
CA GLN A 251 8.32 1.69 -20.04
C GLN A 251 8.38 0.18 -20.36
N GLU A 252 7.75 -0.28 -21.44
CA GLU A 252 7.85 -1.68 -21.89
C GLU A 252 9.23 -1.99 -22.47
N GLU A 253 9.86 -1.03 -23.16
CA GLU A 253 11.24 -1.13 -23.63
C GLU A 253 12.25 -1.10 -22.49
N ASP A 254 12.09 -0.15 -21.55
CA ASP A 254 12.95 -0.03 -20.36
C ASP A 254 12.95 -1.32 -19.53
N LYS A 255 11.78 -1.99 -19.35
CA LYS A 255 11.67 -3.27 -18.63
C LYS A 255 12.42 -4.43 -19.30
N LYS A 256 12.71 -4.33 -20.60
CA LYS A 256 13.55 -5.32 -21.30
C LYS A 256 15.03 -5.03 -21.11
N MET A 257 15.37 -3.75 -20.89
CA MET A 257 16.74 -3.27 -20.81
C MET A 257 17.26 -3.23 -19.37
N TYR A 258 16.40 -2.89 -18.41
CA TYR A 258 16.75 -2.70 -17.01
C TYR A 258 15.90 -3.60 -16.10
N PRO A 259 16.51 -4.24 -15.08
CA PRO A 259 15.77 -5.04 -14.09
C PRO A 259 14.73 -4.20 -13.32
N SER A 260 15.01 -2.91 -13.07
CA SER A 260 14.12 -1.97 -12.41
C SER A 260 14.54 -0.51 -12.68
N VAL A 261 13.73 0.44 -12.18
CA VAL A 261 13.98 1.88 -12.32
C VAL A 261 15.32 2.29 -11.67
N ALA A 262 15.67 1.73 -10.51
CA ALA A 262 16.93 2.03 -9.86
C ALA A 262 18.15 1.67 -10.72
N TYR A 263 18.10 0.59 -11.49
CA TYR A 263 19.18 0.23 -12.43
C TYR A 263 19.26 1.19 -13.62
N LYS A 264 18.13 1.72 -14.11
CA LYS A 264 18.12 2.77 -15.13
C LYS A 264 18.79 4.03 -14.60
N VAL A 265 18.37 4.51 -13.43
CA VAL A 265 18.97 5.68 -12.76
C VAL A 265 20.45 5.47 -12.49
N ALA A 266 20.87 4.31 -12.02
CA ALA A 266 22.27 3.97 -11.82
C ALA A 266 23.07 4.13 -13.11
N LYS A 267 22.59 3.54 -14.20
CA LYS A 267 23.27 3.62 -15.50
C LYS A 267 23.40 5.06 -16.00
N GLU A 268 22.34 5.86 -15.88
CA GLU A 268 22.32 7.27 -16.28
C GLU A 268 23.33 8.10 -15.47
N ILE A 269 23.52 7.81 -14.17
CA ILE A 269 24.52 8.50 -13.34
C ILE A 269 25.94 8.01 -13.70
N GLU A 270 26.15 6.70 -13.86
CA GLU A 270 27.46 6.13 -14.23
C GLU A 270 28.00 6.70 -15.54
N GLU A 271 27.15 6.85 -16.55
CA GLU A 271 27.51 7.44 -17.86
C GLU A 271 27.95 8.90 -17.77
N ARG A 272 27.42 9.68 -16.79
CA ARG A 272 27.75 11.09 -16.60
C ARG A 272 28.95 11.32 -15.68
N THR A 273 29.15 10.42 -14.72
CA THR A 273 30.13 10.65 -13.65
C THR A 273 31.31 9.71 -13.66
N GLY A 274 31.20 8.57 -14.32
CA GLY A 274 32.16 7.47 -14.26
C GLY A 274 32.23 6.79 -12.87
N VAL A 275 31.35 7.14 -11.93
CA VAL A 275 31.32 6.58 -10.58
C VAL A 275 30.57 5.26 -10.56
N GLU A 276 31.17 4.23 -9.97
CA GLU A 276 30.51 2.94 -9.78
C GLU A 276 29.33 3.07 -8.80
N ILE A 277 28.13 2.58 -9.19
CA ILE A 277 26.92 2.60 -8.38
C ILE A 277 26.51 1.19 -7.98
N ARG A 278 26.06 1.06 -6.75
CA ARG A 278 25.48 -0.19 -6.24
C ARG A 278 23.98 -0.02 -6.05
N VAL A 279 23.21 -1.00 -6.50
CA VAL A 279 21.76 -1.00 -6.40
C VAL A 279 21.30 -2.10 -5.44
N THR A 280 20.41 -1.76 -4.55
CA THR A 280 19.71 -2.69 -3.66
C THR A 280 18.21 -2.57 -3.88
N VAL A 281 17.54 -3.70 -4.12
CA VAL A 281 16.09 -3.77 -4.35
C VAL A 281 15.49 -4.70 -3.29
N PRO A 282 15.01 -4.18 -2.13
CA PRO A 282 14.36 -4.99 -1.10
C PRO A 282 13.11 -5.72 -1.62
N GLY A 283 12.40 -5.11 -2.57
CA GLY A 283 11.23 -5.72 -3.22
C GLY A 283 10.16 -6.15 -2.23
N HIS A 284 9.65 -7.38 -2.37
CA HIS A 284 8.53 -7.90 -1.58
C HIS A 284 8.85 -8.11 -0.09
N THR A 285 10.11 -8.01 0.37
CA THR A 285 10.42 -8.03 1.80
C THR A 285 9.70 -6.89 2.54
N GLN A 286 9.46 -5.78 1.86
CA GLN A 286 8.70 -4.63 2.38
C GLN A 286 7.23 -4.96 2.73
N ARG A 287 6.69 -6.10 2.29
CA ARG A 287 5.34 -6.60 2.62
C ARG A 287 5.35 -7.66 3.72
N GLY A 288 6.50 -8.21 4.04
CA GLY A 288 6.67 -9.35 4.93
C GLY A 288 6.86 -9.00 6.41
N GLY A 289 6.97 -10.01 7.23
CA GLY A 289 7.25 -9.88 8.66
C GLY A 289 6.03 -9.54 9.52
N SER A 290 6.27 -9.22 10.76
CA SER A 290 5.25 -8.83 11.75
C SER A 290 4.88 -7.36 11.60
N PRO A 291 3.62 -6.96 11.86
CA PRO A 291 3.26 -5.56 11.91
C PRO A 291 3.99 -4.83 13.05
N CYS A 292 4.49 -3.63 12.78
CA CYS A 292 5.08 -2.78 13.80
C CYS A 292 4.04 -2.34 14.85
N PRO A 293 4.48 -1.86 16.04
CA PRO A 293 3.55 -1.43 17.09
C PRO A 293 2.53 -0.39 16.63
N TYR A 294 2.95 0.57 15.80
CA TYR A 294 2.03 1.58 15.26
C TYR A 294 0.89 0.94 14.44
N ASP A 295 1.22 0.04 13.51
CA ASP A 295 0.23 -0.63 12.68
C ASP A 295 -0.70 -1.55 13.49
N ARG A 296 -0.20 -2.18 14.57
CA ARG A 296 -1.06 -2.97 15.48
C ARG A 296 -2.10 -2.09 16.17
N ILE A 297 -1.69 -0.90 16.63
CA ILE A 297 -2.59 0.09 17.26
C ILE A 297 -3.58 0.62 16.22
N LEU A 298 -3.10 1.06 15.07
CA LEU A 298 -3.92 1.57 13.97
C LEU A 298 -4.96 0.53 13.53
N SER A 299 -4.54 -0.71 13.31
CA SER A 299 -5.40 -1.84 12.96
C SER A 299 -6.49 -2.12 14.00
N THR A 300 -6.12 -2.08 15.29
CA THR A 300 -7.07 -2.27 16.38
C THR A 300 -8.11 -1.13 16.40
N ARG A 301 -7.68 0.11 16.22
CA ARG A 301 -8.56 1.30 16.17
C ARG A 301 -9.54 1.23 14.99
N LEU A 302 -9.03 0.95 13.79
CA LEU A 302 -9.85 0.85 12.57
C LEU A 302 -10.82 -0.33 12.67
N GLY A 303 -10.37 -1.50 13.15
CA GLY A 303 -11.22 -2.66 13.34
C GLY A 303 -12.32 -2.43 14.37
N SER A 304 -12.00 -1.81 15.51
CA SER A 304 -12.98 -1.45 16.53
C SER A 304 -14.01 -0.43 16.03
N ALA A 305 -13.57 0.57 15.25
CA ALA A 305 -14.48 1.55 14.67
C ALA A 305 -15.40 0.92 13.61
N ALA A 306 -14.90 -0.03 12.80
CA ALA A 306 -15.73 -0.81 11.88
C ALA A 306 -16.78 -1.64 12.64
N ALA A 307 -16.39 -2.30 13.74
CA ALA A 307 -17.33 -3.03 14.60
C ALA A 307 -18.43 -2.12 15.14
N LYS A 308 -18.09 -0.92 15.57
CA LYS A 308 -19.09 0.09 16.02
C LYS A 308 -20.09 0.46 14.93
N LEU A 309 -19.68 0.60 13.68
CA LEU A 309 -20.59 0.86 12.57
C LEU A 309 -21.52 -0.34 12.35
N ILE A 310 -21.00 -1.56 12.39
CA ILE A 310 -21.79 -2.80 12.22
C ILE A 310 -22.83 -2.93 13.33
N LEU A 311 -22.47 -2.64 14.57
CA LEU A 311 -23.40 -2.67 15.73
C LEU A 311 -24.55 -1.65 15.60
N ASN A 312 -24.34 -0.58 14.88
CA ASN A 312 -25.32 0.49 14.64
C ASN A 312 -26.04 0.35 13.28
N ASP A 313 -25.83 -0.74 12.55
CA ASP A 313 -26.33 -0.95 11.17
C ASP A 313 -26.01 0.20 10.20
N ASP A 314 -24.82 0.82 10.37
CA ASP A 314 -24.35 1.98 9.63
C ASP A 314 -23.31 1.55 8.58
N TYR A 315 -23.73 1.39 7.34
CA TYR A 315 -22.95 0.79 6.26
C TYR A 315 -22.66 1.76 5.12
N GLY A 316 -21.83 1.34 4.17
CA GLY A 316 -21.52 2.11 2.96
C GLY A 316 -20.28 3.01 3.11
N TYR A 317 -19.44 2.75 4.10
CA TYR A 317 -18.31 3.60 4.44
C TYR A 317 -16.97 2.87 4.40
N MET A 318 -15.93 3.64 4.13
CA MET A 318 -14.56 3.33 4.55
C MET A 318 -14.36 3.90 5.97
N VAL A 319 -13.72 3.12 6.85
CA VAL A 319 -13.24 3.64 8.13
C VAL A 319 -11.79 4.08 7.96
N GLY A 320 -11.54 5.38 8.03
CA GLY A 320 -10.21 5.96 7.91
C GLY A 320 -9.75 6.66 9.19
N ILE A 321 -8.53 7.20 9.16
CA ILE A 321 -8.00 8.14 10.15
C ILE A 321 -7.99 9.53 9.50
N VAL A 322 -8.57 10.52 10.15
CA VAL A 322 -8.54 11.91 9.71
C VAL A 322 -8.25 12.80 10.94
N ASN A 323 -7.17 13.57 10.85
CA ASN A 323 -6.66 14.37 11.97
C ASN A 323 -6.47 13.54 13.25
N GLY A 324 -5.87 12.36 13.10
CA GLY A 324 -5.57 11.44 14.20
C GLY A 324 -6.78 10.70 14.82
N LYS A 325 -8.00 10.92 14.32
CA LYS A 325 -9.24 10.29 14.81
C LYS A 325 -9.82 9.32 13.78
N THR A 326 -10.44 8.25 14.24
CA THR A 326 -11.20 7.36 13.35
C THR A 326 -12.43 8.11 12.81
N LYS A 327 -12.66 8.03 11.50
CA LYS A 327 -13.77 8.69 10.82
C LYS A 327 -14.37 7.75 9.76
N LYS A 328 -15.67 7.76 9.61
CA LYS A 328 -16.36 7.15 8.48
C LYS A 328 -16.31 8.08 7.26
N VAL A 329 -15.94 7.55 6.11
CA VAL A 329 -15.86 8.27 4.83
C VAL A 329 -16.76 7.54 3.83
N PRO A 330 -17.74 8.18 3.19
CA PRO A 330 -18.63 7.52 2.24
C PRO A 330 -17.84 6.86 1.11
N LEU A 331 -18.12 5.59 0.82
CA LEU A 331 -17.40 4.86 -0.24
C LEU A 331 -17.55 5.51 -1.61
N GLY A 332 -18.72 6.08 -1.90
CA GLY A 332 -18.95 6.80 -3.16
C GLY A 332 -18.08 8.05 -3.33
N GLU A 333 -17.60 8.64 -2.23
CA GLU A 333 -16.74 9.81 -2.27
C GLU A 333 -15.26 9.48 -2.41
N CYS A 334 -14.81 8.35 -1.85
CA CYS A 334 -13.39 8.00 -1.81
C CYS A 334 -12.98 6.95 -2.86
N ALA A 335 -13.88 6.08 -3.31
CA ALA A 335 -13.55 5.01 -4.22
C ALA A 335 -13.01 5.53 -5.56
N GLY A 336 -11.80 5.07 -5.89
CA GLY A 336 -11.14 5.44 -7.15
C GLY A 336 -10.32 6.71 -7.11
N LYS A 337 -10.34 7.47 -6.03
CA LYS A 337 -9.45 8.61 -5.82
C LYS A 337 -8.10 8.13 -5.28
N LEU A 338 -7.03 8.79 -5.72
CA LEU A 338 -5.67 8.49 -5.33
C LEU A 338 -5.16 9.60 -4.40
N LYS A 339 -4.53 9.23 -3.28
CA LYS A 339 -3.82 10.16 -2.42
C LYS A 339 -2.35 10.19 -2.82
N VAL A 340 -1.97 11.21 -3.57
CA VAL A 340 -0.60 11.45 -4.05
C VAL A 340 0.19 12.33 -3.09
N VAL A 341 1.51 12.28 -3.16
CA VAL A 341 2.39 13.26 -2.52
C VAL A 341 2.31 14.55 -3.34
N THR A 342 1.83 15.64 -2.74
CA THR A 342 1.84 16.93 -3.44
C THR A 342 3.24 17.55 -3.38
N PRO A 343 3.74 18.21 -4.44
CA PRO A 343 5.08 18.81 -4.44
C PRO A 343 5.28 19.87 -3.36
N ASP A 344 4.20 20.43 -2.85
CA ASP A 344 4.18 21.41 -1.75
C ASP A 344 3.96 20.78 -0.36
N ALA A 345 3.94 19.44 -0.27
CA ALA A 345 3.81 18.72 1.01
C ALA A 345 4.86 19.21 2.02
N GLN A 346 4.46 19.24 3.28
CA GLN A 346 5.31 19.72 4.36
C GLN A 346 6.59 18.87 4.47
N GLU A 347 6.46 17.56 4.35
CA GLU A 347 7.57 16.60 4.41
C GLU A 347 8.62 16.87 3.33
N ILE A 348 8.21 17.25 2.11
CA ILE A 348 9.13 17.62 1.02
C ILE A 348 9.84 18.94 1.35
N LYS A 349 9.11 19.94 1.82
CA LYS A 349 9.69 21.23 2.19
C LYS A 349 10.72 21.10 3.32
N GLU A 350 10.42 20.27 4.31
CA GLU A 350 11.31 20.00 5.43
C GLU A 350 12.54 19.19 4.99
N ALA A 351 12.36 18.16 4.17
CA ALA A 351 13.45 17.39 3.59
C ALA A 351 14.41 18.27 2.77
N LYS A 352 13.87 19.16 1.93
CA LYS A 352 14.69 20.14 1.16
C LYS A 352 15.46 21.11 2.07
N ARG A 353 14.88 21.56 3.20
CA ARG A 353 15.55 22.46 4.15
C ARG A 353 16.80 21.83 4.78
N ILE A 354 16.79 20.53 5.02
CA ILE A 354 17.95 19.81 5.55
C ILE A 354 18.90 19.33 4.45
N GLY A 355 18.66 19.68 3.21
CA GLY A 355 19.56 19.46 2.08
C GLY A 355 19.31 18.20 1.26
N ILE A 356 18.20 17.50 1.46
CA ILE A 356 17.80 16.35 0.63
C ILE A 356 17.37 16.87 -0.74
N SER A 357 17.90 16.28 -1.82
CA SER A 357 17.54 16.58 -3.20
C SER A 357 16.40 15.69 -3.68
N PHE A 358 15.53 16.23 -4.50
CA PHE A 358 14.50 15.46 -5.22
C PHE A 358 14.77 15.36 -6.73
N GLY A 359 15.95 15.83 -7.17
CA GLY A 359 16.31 15.84 -8.58
C GLY A 359 15.53 16.88 -9.40
N ASP A 360 15.00 17.92 -8.78
CA ASP A 360 14.15 18.95 -9.42
C ASP A 360 14.82 20.32 -9.61
#